data_b0adae167934113280301bc3b2aa3f72
#
_entry.id   b0adae167934113280301bc3b2aa3f72
#
_cell.length_a   1.000
_cell.length_b   1.000
_cell.length_c   1.000
_cell.angle_alpha   90.00
_cell.angle_beta   90.00
_cell.angle_gamma   90.00
#
_symmetry.space_group_name_H-M   'P 1'
#
loop_
_entity.id
_entity.type
_entity.pdbx_description
1 polymer ?
#
loop_
_entity_poly.entity_id
_entity_poly.type
_entity_poly.pdbx_seq_one_letter_code
_entity_poly.pdbx_strand_id
1 'polypeptide(L)'
;MREIPLNPVPNQRLQITIDDNRWDLTIKVARNMMVCDIRRNDEVVMLAIRATTDAPLIPYNHLASAGNFVFITERDALPWYEEFGKTQSLVFWGPDD
;
A
#
# COMPACT_ATOMS: atom_id res chain seq x y z
N MET A 1 12.83 2.53 5.48
CA MET A 1 11.83 1.50 5.19
C MET A 1 11.05 1.16 6.46
N ARG A 2 9.74 1.03 6.35
CA ARG A 2 8.89 0.84 7.51
C ARG A 2 7.74 -0.10 7.16
N GLU A 3 7.50 -1.11 8.01
CA GLU A 3 6.37 -2.01 7.82
C GLU A 3 5.08 -1.35 8.31
N ILE A 4 4.02 -1.50 7.52
CA ILE A 4 2.70 -0.99 7.85
C ILE A 4 1.83 -2.17 8.27
N PRO A 5 1.39 -2.22 9.54
CA PRO A 5 0.56 -3.34 10.00
C PRO A 5 -0.76 -3.43 9.23
N LEU A 6 -1.11 -4.63 8.78
CA LEU A 6 -2.37 -4.92 8.09
C LEU A 6 -3.15 -5.98 8.84
N ASN A 7 -4.47 -5.88 8.78
CA ASN A 7 -5.36 -6.92 9.27
C ASN A 7 -5.77 -7.84 8.13
N PRO A 8 -5.99 -9.14 8.39
CA PRO A 8 -6.42 -10.07 7.33
C PRO A 8 -7.93 -9.97 7.08
N VAL A 9 -8.35 -8.81 6.58
CA VAL A 9 -9.76 -8.50 6.28
C VAL A 9 -9.87 -8.00 4.84
N PRO A 10 -11.02 -8.24 4.18
CA PRO A 10 -11.15 -7.88 2.77
C PRO A 10 -11.14 -6.38 2.48
N ASN A 11 -11.60 -5.58 3.44
CA ASN A 11 -11.65 -4.13 3.27
C ASN A 11 -11.13 -3.46 4.53
N GLN A 12 -10.19 -2.54 4.38
CA GLN A 12 -9.66 -1.79 5.52
C GLN A 12 -9.17 -0.42 5.08
N ARG A 13 -9.21 0.51 6.01
CA ARG A 13 -8.68 1.84 5.81
C ARG A 13 -7.66 2.13 6.89
N LEU A 14 -6.52 2.66 6.47
CA LEU A 14 -5.41 2.99 7.36
C LEU A 14 -5.08 4.46 7.23
N GLN A 15 -4.74 5.09 8.35
CA GLN A 15 -4.22 6.44 8.35
C GLN A 15 -2.89 6.45 9.09
N ILE A 16 -1.85 6.94 8.43
CA ILE A 16 -0.49 6.92 8.98
C ILE A 16 0.15 8.27 8.72
N THR A 17 0.83 8.81 9.74
CA THR A 17 1.62 10.04 9.58
C THR A 17 3.09 9.68 9.57
N ILE A 18 3.78 10.02 8.47
CA ILE A 18 5.20 9.76 8.28
C ILE A 18 5.84 11.02 7.71
N ASP A 19 6.87 11.55 8.38
CA ASP A 19 7.61 12.74 7.91
C ASP A 19 6.69 13.92 7.59
N ASP A 20 5.75 14.21 8.50
CA ASP A 20 4.78 15.30 8.39
C ASP A 20 3.76 15.13 7.26
N ASN A 21 3.73 13.98 6.61
CA ASN A 21 2.70 13.66 5.63
C ASN A 21 1.70 12.68 6.22
N ARG A 22 0.41 12.98 6.06
CA ARG A 22 -0.65 12.06 6.48
C ARG A 22 -1.09 11.25 5.27
N TRP A 23 -0.87 9.96 5.37
CA TRP A 23 -1.25 9.01 4.33
C TRP A 23 -2.54 8.30 4.71
N ASP A 24 -3.48 8.25 3.79
CA ASP A 24 -4.70 7.47 3.92
C ASP A 24 -4.67 6.39 2.86
N LEU A 25 -4.75 5.14 3.30
CA LEU A 25 -4.79 3.98 2.41
C LEU A 25 -6.11 3.27 2.59
N THR A 26 -6.80 3.00 1.50
CA THR A 26 -7.97 2.13 1.50
C THR A 26 -7.59 0.90 0.69
N ILE A 27 -7.62 -0.27 1.33
CA ILE A 27 -7.28 -1.55 0.71
C ILE A 27 -8.56 -2.36 0.62
N LYS A 28 -8.92 -2.81 -0.57
CA LYS A 28 -10.19 -3.49 -0.79
C LYS A 28 -10.09 -4.56 -1.86
N VAL A 29 -11.06 -5.48 -1.85
CA VAL A 29 -11.18 -6.51 -2.88
C VAL A 29 -12.01 -5.97 -4.04
N ALA A 30 -11.53 -6.16 -5.25
CA ALA A 30 -12.29 -5.87 -6.46
C ALA A 30 -12.00 -6.97 -7.49
N ARG A 31 -13.03 -7.71 -7.91
CA ARG A 31 -12.91 -8.78 -8.92
C ARG A 31 -11.79 -9.79 -8.58
N ASN A 32 -11.79 -10.29 -7.37
CA ASN A 32 -10.81 -11.27 -6.89
C ASN A 32 -9.38 -10.75 -6.86
N MET A 33 -9.19 -9.43 -6.79
CA MET A 33 -7.89 -8.77 -6.66
C MET A 33 -7.95 -7.78 -5.52
N MET A 34 -6.79 -7.48 -4.94
CA MET A 34 -6.68 -6.38 -4.00
C MET A 34 -6.37 -5.11 -4.78
N VAL A 35 -7.08 -4.04 -4.47
CA VAL A 35 -6.82 -2.71 -5.02
C VAL A 35 -6.69 -1.71 -3.89
N CYS A 36 -5.96 -0.62 -4.15
CA CYS A 36 -5.68 0.39 -3.14
C CYS A 36 -6.02 1.78 -3.66
N ASP A 37 -6.59 2.59 -2.77
CA ASP A 37 -6.71 4.03 -2.96
C ASP A 37 -5.69 4.67 -2.03
N ILE A 38 -4.94 5.64 -2.52
CA ILE A 38 -3.90 6.33 -1.76
C ILE A 38 -4.17 7.82 -1.78
N ARG A 39 -4.22 8.42 -0.59
CA ARG A 39 -4.32 9.87 -0.42
C ARG A 39 -3.16 10.33 0.45
N ARG A 40 -2.68 11.55 0.19
CA ARG A 40 -1.67 12.19 1.00
C ARG A 40 -2.12 13.61 1.30
N ASN A 41 -2.25 13.94 2.60
CA ASN A 41 -2.71 15.26 3.05
C ASN A 41 -4.03 15.66 2.41
N ASP A 42 -4.97 14.70 2.35
CA ASP A 42 -6.30 14.84 1.78
C ASP A 42 -6.35 14.99 0.24
N GLU A 43 -5.21 14.88 -0.42
CA GLU A 43 -5.16 14.88 -1.88
C GLU A 43 -5.06 13.47 -2.42
N VAL A 44 -5.82 13.18 -3.48
CA VAL A 44 -5.78 11.89 -4.13
C VAL A 44 -4.44 11.71 -4.84
N VAL A 45 -3.72 10.64 -4.50
CA VAL A 45 -2.50 10.24 -5.19
C VAL A 45 -2.80 9.17 -6.23
N MET A 46 -3.50 8.11 -5.81
CA MET A 46 -3.91 7.02 -6.71
C MET A 46 -5.30 6.55 -6.30
N LEU A 47 -6.09 6.13 -7.28
CA LEU A 47 -7.40 5.50 -7.03
C LEU A 47 -7.44 4.15 -7.73
N ALA A 48 -7.94 3.14 -7.00
CA ALA A 48 -8.17 1.78 -7.50
C ALA A 48 -6.95 1.19 -8.21
N ILE A 49 -5.75 1.45 -7.66
CA ILE A 49 -4.55 0.85 -8.22
C ILE A 49 -4.45 -0.60 -7.78
N ARG A 50 -4.15 -1.48 -8.73
CA ARG A 50 -4.02 -2.90 -8.46
C ARG A 50 -2.80 -3.17 -7.59
N ALA A 51 -2.98 -3.94 -6.54
CA ALA A 51 -1.87 -4.38 -5.71
C ALA A 51 -1.11 -5.51 -6.42
N THR A 52 0.19 -5.31 -6.61
CA THR A 52 1.08 -6.31 -7.19
C THR A 52 2.19 -6.60 -6.20
N THR A 53 2.95 -7.66 -6.42
CA THR A 53 4.05 -8.01 -5.54
C THR A 53 5.35 -7.39 -6.03
N ASP A 54 6.20 -6.98 -5.06
CA ASP A 54 7.56 -6.48 -5.32
C ASP A 54 7.65 -5.30 -6.29
N ALA A 55 6.56 -4.56 -6.46
CA ALA A 55 6.52 -3.37 -7.30
C ALA A 55 5.87 -2.22 -6.55
N PRO A 56 6.34 -0.98 -6.73
CA PRO A 56 5.74 0.17 -6.07
C PRO A 56 4.28 0.38 -6.47
N LEU A 57 3.43 0.72 -5.51
CA LEU A 57 2.04 1.02 -5.79
C LEU A 57 1.85 2.31 -6.57
N ILE A 58 2.72 3.30 -6.34
CA ILE A 58 2.66 4.57 -7.05
C ILE A 58 3.68 4.50 -8.21
N PRO A 59 3.22 4.31 -9.45
CA PRO A 59 4.15 4.09 -10.57
C PRO A 59 4.77 5.37 -11.12
N TYR A 60 4.27 6.53 -10.74
CA TYR A 60 4.74 7.81 -11.27
C TYR A 60 5.68 8.49 -10.28
N ASN A 61 6.92 8.75 -10.70
CA ASN A 61 7.94 9.32 -9.82
C ASN A 61 7.51 10.65 -9.18
N HIS A 62 6.82 11.51 -9.93
CA HIS A 62 6.38 12.80 -9.40
C HIS A 62 5.33 12.67 -8.31
N LEU A 63 4.52 11.61 -8.33
CA LEU A 63 3.54 11.35 -7.29
C LEU A 63 4.14 10.62 -6.10
N ALA A 64 5.28 9.94 -6.29
CA ALA A 64 5.97 9.18 -5.26
C ALA A 64 7.08 9.97 -4.57
N SER A 65 7.15 11.29 -4.78
CA SER A 65 8.23 12.12 -4.23
C SER A 65 8.31 12.12 -2.70
N ALA A 66 7.19 11.91 -2.03
CA ALA A 66 7.14 11.85 -0.55
C ALA A 66 7.25 10.43 -0.02
N GLY A 67 7.31 9.43 -0.88
CA GLY A 67 7.40 8.02 -0.51
C GLY A 67 6.52 7.14 -1.35
N ASN A 68 6.65 5.83 -1.13
CA ASN A 68 5.90 4.82 -1.88
C ASN A 68 5.61 3.62 -1.00
N PHE A 69 4.74 2.74 -1.48
CA PHE A 69 4.33 1.53 -0.78
C PHE A 69 4.59 0.32 -1.66
N VAL A 70 5.00 -0.78 -1.05
CA VAL A 70 5.28 -2.03 -1.76
C VAL A 70 4.71 -3.18 -0.94
N PHE A 71 3.97 -4.09 -1.59
CA PHE A 71 3.59 -5.35 -0.98
C PHE A 71 4.72 -6.35 -1.14
N ILE A 72 5.14 -6.94 -0.02
CA ILE A 72 6.14 -8.01 -0.01
C ILE A 72 5.39 -9.30 0.24
N THR A 73 5.51 -10.25 -0.67
CA THR A 73 4.80 -11.53 -0.59
C THR A 73 5.79 -12.69 -0.73
N GLU A 74 5.36 -13.88 -0.31
CA GLU A 74 6.14 -15.09 -0.50
C GLU A 74 5.86 -15.70 -1.86
N ARG A 75 6.89 -16.22 -2.51
CA ARG A 75 6.80 -16.98 -3.78
C ARG A 75 6.08 -16.21 -4.88
N ASP A 76 6.28 -14.90 -4.93
CA ASP A 76 5.68 -14.02 -5.96
C ASP A 76 4.15 -14.10 -6.01
N ALA A 77 3.51 -14.50 -4.91
CA ALA A 77 2.06 -14.55 -4.83
C ALA A 77 1.48 -13.13 -4.92
N LEU A 78 0.33 -12.99 -5.56
CA LEU A 78 -0.36 -11.70 -5.58
C LEU A 78 -0.89 -11.38 -4.18
N PRO A 79 -0.91 -10.09 -3.79
CA PRO A 79 -1.47 -9.70 -2.50
C PRO A 79 -2.92 -10.18 -2.34
N TRP A 80 -3.18 -10.77 -1.17
CA TRP A 80 -4.51 -11.26 -0.82
C TRP A 80 -4.73 -11.08 0.68
N TYR A 81 -5.89 -10.57 1.06
CA TYR A 81 -6.14 -10.13 2.43
C TYR A 81 -5.98 -11.23 3.48
N GLU A 82 -6.29 -12.47 3.13
CA GLU A 82 -6.18 -13.57 4.10
C GLU A 82 -4.75 -13.83 4.56
N GLU A 83 -3.76 -13.39 3.78
CA GLU A 83 -2.34 -13.56 4.09
C GLU A 83 -1.71 -12.32 4.72
N PHE A 84 -2.45 -11.22 4.84
CA PHE A 84 -1.91 -10.00 5.43
C PHE A 84 -1.52 -10.21 6.88
N GLY A 85 -0.29 -9.79 7.23
CA GLY A 85 0.25 -9.99 8.57
C GLY A 85 0.77 -11.39 8.83
N LYS A 86 0.73 -12.27 7.84
CA LYS A 86 1.23 -13.65 7.92
C LYS A 86 2.40 -13.82 6.94
N THR A 87 2.08 -14.16 5.69
CA THR A 87 3.10 -14.32 4.64
C THR A 87 3.26 -13.08 3.78
N GLN A 88 2.40 -12.09 3.96
CA GLN A 88 2.40 -10.86 3.16
C GLN A 88 2.44 -9.63 4.05
N SER A 89 3.23 -8.64 3.63
CA SER A 89 3.44 -7.40 4.37
C SER A 89 3.32 -6.20 3.44
N LEU A 90 2.94 -5.06 4.00
CA LEU A 90 3.00 -3.78 3.30
C LEU A 90 4.14 -2.97 3.90
N VAL A 91 4.96 -2.38 3.04
CA VAL A 91 6.12 -1.60 3.47
C VAL A 91 6.04 -0.21 2.86
N PHE A 92 6.34 0.80 3.68
CA PHE A 92 6.51 2.18 3.21
C PHE A 92 7.99 2.44 2.95
N TRP A 93 8.27 3.05 1.82
CA TRP A 93 9.63 3.41 1.42
C TRP A 93 9.69 4.92 1.28
N GLY A 94 10.45 5.59 2.16
CA GLY A 94 10.58 7.04 2.11
C GLY A 94 11.57 7.48 1.03
N PRO A 95 11.58 8.79 0.71
CA PRO A 95 12.47 9.31 -0.35
C PRO A 95 13.95 9.20 -0.02
N ASP A 96 14.29 9.06 1.27
CA ASP A 96 15.67 8.94 1.72
C ASP A 96 16.13 7.50 1.97
N ASP A 97 15.30 6.56 1.67
CA ASP A 97 15.63 5.14 1.88
C ASP A 97 16.44 4.54 0.73
#